data_255426dd4382bbc295ce96a34e021284
#
_entry.id   255426dd4382bbc295ce96a34e021284
#
_cell.length_a   1.000
_cell.length_b   1.000
_cell.length_c   1.000
_cell.angle_alpha   90.00
_cell.angle_beta   90.00
_cell.angle_gamma   90.00
#
_symmetry.space_group_name_H-M   'P 1'
#
loop_
_entity.id
_entity.type
_entity.pdbx_description
1 polymer ?
#
loop_
_entity_poly.entity_id
_entity_poly.type
_entity_poly.pdbx_seq_one_letter_code
_entity_poly.pdbx_strand_id
1 'polypeptide(L)'
;MDMYRVSYPEWRTMVDDLVCISHLRWDFVWQRPQHLLSRLARNYRVFFIEEPVASTKAGQPRLGTFPGKGVSNVTVVRLIQPVREKRWIGYGDPLTQPAYTKLLTDFLTTQGINDPVLWLYTPMASEFVSAIPHKLLIFDVMDQLSTFKGAPADLVERDELLAEKADVVFTGGTSLYRDKRPLNMHTYLFPSGVETDHFAPASHPSAFERPADLEGISSPILGYFGVIDERMDLDLLAQVAERHPDWNIVLVGPVLKIDAANLPQAPNLHYLGIKEYVELPAYLAYFDVALIPFMLSEATRYLSPTKTLEYLAAHKPIVSTPIKDVIELYGDVVRVAHTPDEFIAQVEVALDETEVLNHDKEDRLLSVYTWDNIAQEMHNIIQAQLLAASPVQVTV
;
A
#
# COMPACT_ATOMS: atom_id res chain seq x y z
N MET A 1 -38.56 8.86 5.44
CA MET A 1 -37.83 8.14 4.38
C MET A 1 -36.80 9.05 3.72
N ASP A 2 -35.96 9.75 4.51
CA ASP A 2 -34.97 10.71 3.96
C ASP A 2 -33.68 10.68 4.76
N MET A 3 -33.07 9.46 4.90
CA MET A 3 -31.84 9.30 5.70
C MET A 3 -30.55 9.17 4.89
N TYR A 4 -30.57 9.34 3.56
CA TYR A 4 -29.37 9.08 2.72
C TYR A 4 -29.00 10.22 1.76
N ARG A 5 -29.58 11.40 1.87
CA ARG A 5 -29.15 12.55 1.07
C ARG A 5 -28.04 13.29 1.81
N VAL A 6 -26.78 12.98 1.51
CA VAL A 6 -25.68 13.89 1.82
C VAL A 6 -25.82 15.09 0.89
N SER A 7 -26.19 16.26 1.43
CA SER A 7 -26.26 17.51 0.66
C SER A 7 -24.84 17.99 0.39
N TYR A 8 -24.44 17.93 -0.87
CA TYR A 8 -23.19 18.53 -1.36
C TYR A 8 -23.42 19.96 -1.85
N PRO A 9 -22.42 20.87 -1.73
CA PRO A 9 -22.55 22.25 -2.20
C PRO A 9 -22.75 22.36 -3.72
N GLU A 10 -23.47 23.38 -4.18
CA GLU A 10 -23.93 23.57 -5.57
C GLU A 10 -22.85 23.94 -6.63
N TRP A 11 -21.54 23.95 -6.30
CA TRP A 11 -20.46 24.24 -7.27
C TRP A 11 -20.01 23.03 -8.09
N ARG A 12 -20.84 22.01 -8.23
CA ARG A 12 -20.62 20.79 -9.00
C ARG A 12 -20.62 21.03 -10.52
N THR A 13 -19.58 21.62 -11.05
CA THR A 13 -19.26 21.46 -12.47
C THR A 13 -18.40 20.21 -12.63
N MET A 14 -19.06 19.08 -13.02
CA MET A 14 -18.47 17.88 -13.60
C MET A 14 -17.23 17.30 -12.88
N VAL A 15 -17.37 16.99 -11.61
CA VAL A 15 -16.41 16.10 -10.94
C VAL A 15 -16.81 14.68 -11.30
N ASP A 16 -15.92 13.93 -11.94
CA ASP A 16 -16.14 12.53 -12.25
C ASP A 16 -16.27 11.68 -10.97
N ASP A 17 -17.09 10.64 -11.04
CA ASP A 17 -17.20 9.67 -9.96
C ASP A 17 -16.15 8.58 -10.12
N LEU A 18 -15.47 8.26 -9.02
CA LEU A 18 -14.53 7.15 -8.95
C LEU A 18 -15.02 6.13 -7.92
N VAL A 19 -15.31 4.92 -8.38
CA VAL A 19 -15.70 3.78 -7.53
C VAL A 19 -14.50 2.85 -7.42
N CYS A 20 -13.89 2.84 -6.25
CA CYS A 20 -12.75 1.99 -5.95
C CYS A 20 -13.17 0.78 -5.13
N ILE A 21 -12.87 -0.45 -5.60
CA ILE A 21 -13.15 -1.70 -4.89
C ILE A 21 -11.84 -2.29 -4.38
N SER A 22 -11.73 -2.41 -3.06
CA SER A 22 -10.49 -2.77 -2.38
C SER A 22 -10.68 -3.92 -1.38
N HIS A 23 -9.69 -4.81 -1.31
CA HIS A 23 -9.57 -5.80 -0.24
C HIS A 23 -9.04 -5.19 1.06
N LEU A 24 -8.51 -3.98 1.03
CA LEU A 24 -8.02 -3.25 2.19
C LEU A 24 -9.12 -2.43 2.85
N ARG A 25 -8.95 -2.14 4.15
CA ARG A 25 -9.84 -1.26 4.91
C ARG A 25 -9.27 0.16 4.91
N TRP A 26 -10.15 1.15 4.70
CA TRP A 26 -9.76 2.55 4.73
C TRP A 26 -9.16 2.98 6.08
N ASP A 27 -9.79 2.52 7.15
CA ASP A 27 -9.44 2.91 8.53
C ASP A 27 -8.43 1.95 9.19
N PHE A 28 -7.64 1.22 8.41
CA PHE A 28 -6.61 0.32 8.96
C PHE A 28 -5.23 0.99 8.90
N VAL A 29 -4.33 0.52 8.06
CA VAL A 29 -3.00 1.09 7.87
C VAL A 29 -3.03 2.01 6.66
N TRP A 30 -2.41 3.19 6.77
CA TRP A 30 -2.30 4.13 5.66
C TRP A 30 -1.31 3.58 4.63
N GLN A 31 -1.81 3.27 3.44
CA GLN A 31 -1.07 2.60 2.37
C GLN A 31 -1.39 3.25 1.02
N ARG A 32 -0.92 2.64 -0.07
CA ARG A 32 -1.12 3.09 -1.45
C ARG A 32 -2.57 3.55 -1.76
N PRO A 33 -3.64 2.78 -1.43
CA PRO A 33 -4.99 3.24 -1.72
C PRO A 33 -5.35 4.56 -1.04
N GLN A 34 -5.02 4.72 0.24
CA GLN A 34 -5.32 5.95 0.97
C GLN A 34 -4.51 7.13 0.43
N HIS A 35 -3.21 6.94 0.17
CA HIS A 35 -2.36 7.98 -0.40
C HIS A 35 -2.85 8.45 -1.77
N LEU A 36 -3.19 7.53 -2.67
CA LEU A 36 -3.65 7.87 -4.01
C LEU A 36 -5.05 8.48 -4.00
N LEU A 37 -6.00 7.80 -3.36
CA LEU A 37 -7.40 8.22 -3.41
C LEU A 37 -7.67 9.50 -2.64
N SER A 38 -6.91 9.80 -1.57
CA SER A 38 -7.00 11.09 -0.89
C SER A 38 -6.58 12.25 -1.78
N ARG A 39 -5.60 12.03 -2.66
CA ARG A 39 -5.14 13.02 -3.64
C ARG A 39 -6.08 13.12 -4.83
N LEU A 40 -6.51 11.99 -5.37
CA LEU A 40 -7.50 11.94 -6.45
C LEU A 40 -8.85 12.51 -6.04
N ALA A 41 -9.21 12.48 -4.74
CA ALA A 41 -10.43 13.11 -4.22
C ALA A 41 -10.47 14.64 -4.40
N ARG A 42 -9.38 15.27 -4.81
CA ARG A 42 -9.36 16.68 -5.26
C ARG A 42 -10.07 16.86 -6.61
N ASN A 43 -10.05 15.81 -7.45
CA ASN A 43 -10.56 15.80 -8.82
C ASN A 43 -11.79 14.89 -9.01
N TYR A 44 -12.02 13.95 -8.08
CA TYR A 44 -13.09 12.97 -8.14
C TYR A 44 -13.92 12.95 -6.86
N ARG A 45 -15.20 12.55 -7.00
CA ARG A 45 -15.97 12.07 -5.87
C ARG A 45 -15.69 10.57 -5.71
N VAL A 46 -15.01 10.21 -4.63
CA VAL A 46 -14.49 8.85 -4.43
C VAL A 46 -15.43 8.03 -3.54
N PHE A 47 -15.81 6.84 -4.02
CA PHE A 47 -16.50 5.81 -3.26
C PHE A 47 -15.54 4.63 -3.06
N PHE A 48 -15.11 4.43 -1.84
CA PHE A 48 -14.19 3.35 -1.47
C PHE A 48 -15.00 2.17 -0.94
N ILE A 49 -15.11 1.12 -1.75
CA ILE A 49 -15.89 -0.09 -1.46
C ILE A 49 -14.96 -1.09 -0.80
N GLU A 50 -15.29 -1.49 0.42
CA GLU A 50 -14.53 -2.45 1.20
C GLU A 50 -15.14 -3.86 1.14
N GLU A 51 -14.34 -4.87 1.47
CA GLU A 51 -14.86 -6.22 1.68
C GLU A 51 -16.02 -6.24 2.69
N PRO A 52 -16.97 -7.18 2.53
CA PRO A 52 -18.09 -7.32 3.46
C PRO A 52 -17.60 -7.64 4.88
N VAL A 53 -18.42 -7.30 5.87
CA VAL A 53 -18.20 -7.70 7.27
C VAL A 53 -19.34 -8.56 7.77
N ALA A 54 -18.98 -9.64 8.46
CA ALA A 54 -19.94 -10.50 9.14
C ALA A 54 -20.50 -9.81 10.39
N SER A 55 -21.80 -9.94 10.61
CA SER A 55 -22.48 -9.47 11.81
C SER A 55 -23.32 -10.59 12.41
N THR A 56 -23.17 -10.84 13.70
CA THR A 56 -24.01 -11.80 14.44
C THR A 56 -25.36 -11.21 14.85
N LYS A 57 -25.55 -9.87 14.64
CA LYS A 57 -26.84 -9.23 14.89
C LYS A 57 -27.82 -9.66 13.81
N ALA A 58 -29.03 -10.07 14.24
CA ALA A 58 -30.12 -10.39 13.32
C ALA A 58 -30.49 -9.17 12.46
N GLY A 59 -30.92 -9.43 11.22
CA GLY A 59 -31.33 -8.39 10.28
C GLY A 59 -31.21 -8.85 8.85
N GLN A 60 -31.37 -7.88 7.92
CA GLN A 60 -31.12 -8.07 6.49
C GLN A 60 -29.72 -7.54 6.12
N PRO A 61 -29.12 -8.05 5.05
CA PRO A 61 -27.92 -7.44 4.48
C PRO A 61 -28.15 -5.95 4.19
N ARG A 62 -27.21 -5.11 4.53
CA ARG A 62 -27.30 -3.67 4.32
C ARG A 62 -25.94 -3.04 4.07
N LEU A 63 -25.92 -1.93 3.35
CA LEU A 63 -24.72 -1.09 3.25
C LEU A 63 -24.61 -0.15 4.45
N GLY A 64 -23.39 -0.02 4.97
CA GLY A 64 -22.96 1.06 5.82
C GLY A 64 -22.14 2.06 5.01
N THR A 65 -22.38 3.34 5.20
CA THR A 65 -21.61 4.41 4.58
C THR A 65 -20.95 5.27 5.65
N PHE A 66 -19.68 5.59 5.46
CA PHE A 66 -18.87 6.32 6.43
C PHE A 66 -18.04 7.38 5.68
N PRO A 67 -17.78 8.54 6.29
CA PRO A 67 -16.82 9.48 5.70
C PRO A 67 -15.41 8.86 5.74
N GLY A 68 -14.61 9.11 4.71
CA GLY A 68 -13.19 8.76 4.75
C GLY A 68 -12.47 9.54 5.86
N LYS A 69 -11.89 8.86 6.83
CA LYS A 69 -11.22 9.48 7.97
C LYS A 69 -10.11 10.42 7.47
N GLY A 70 -10.19 11.68 7.85
CA GLY A 70 -9.19 12.71 7.51
C GLY A 70 -9.22 13.22 6.06
N VAL A 71 -10.17 12.77 5.22
CA VAL A 71 -10.24 13.15 3.81
C VAL A 71 -11.65 13.53 3.40
N SER A 72 -11.82 14.74 2.87
CA SER A 72 -13.06 15.16 2.24
C SER A 72 -13.24 14.48 0.86
N ASN A 73 -14.49 14.36 0.39
CA ASN A 73 -14.87 13.74 -0.89
C ASN A 73 -14.57 12.22 -1.02
N VAL A 74 -14.25 11.54 0.08
CA VAL A 74 -14.16 10.08 0.13
C VAL A 74 -15.32 9.54 0.97
N THR A 75 -16.10 8.62 0.39
CA THR A 75 -17.16 7.89 1.08
C THR A 75 -16.79 6.41 1.11
N VAL A 76 -16.61 5.87 2.30
CA VAL A 76 -16.36 4.44 2.51
C VAL A 76 -17.69 3.69 2.55
N VAL A 77 -17.79 2.62 1.76
CA VAL A 77 -19.00 1.80 1.64
C VAL A 77 -18.68 0.34 1.98
N ARG A 78 -19.48 -0.26 2.85
CA ARG A 78 -19.24 -1.62 3.34
C ARG A 78 -20.54 -2.40 3.45
N LEU A 79 -20.58 -3.63 2.94
CA LEU A 79 -21.69 -4.54 3.21
C LEU A 79 -21.58 -5.06 4.65
N ILE A 80 -22.68 -4.95 5.40
CA ILE A 80 -22.87 -5.58 6.70
C ILE A 80 -23.80 -6.77 6.48
N GLN A 81 -23.22 -7.97 6.51
CA GLN A 81 -23.92 -9.23 6.24
C GLN A 81 -24.24 -9.96 7.54
N PRO A 82 -25.51 -10.14 7.90
CA PRO A 82 -25.91 -11.00 9.00
C PRO A 82 -25.51 -12.46 8.73
N VAL A 83 -24.87 -13.07 9.71
CA VAL A 83 -24.48 -14.49 9.68
C VAL A 83 -24.90 -15.17 10.98
N ARG A 84 -25.24 -16.48 10.93
CA ARG A 84 -25.63 -17.24 12.14
C ARG A 84 -24.44 -17.44 13.07
N GLU A 85 -23.28 -17.71 12.46
CA GLU A 85 -22.02 -17.90 13.18
C GLU A 85 -20.97 -16.93 12.66
N LYS A 86 -20.07 -16.46 13.51
CA LYS A 86 -18.97 -15.59 13.12
C LYS A 86 -18.04 -16.36 12.17
N ARG A 87 -17.99 -15.94 10.92
CA ARG A 87 -17.08 -16.44 9.88
C ARG A 87 -16.49 -15.29 9.08
N TRP A 88 -15.38 -15.55 8.44
CA TRP A 88 -14.84 -14.62 7.45
C TRP A 88 -15.72 -14.67 6.18
N ILE A 89 -15.95 -13.51 5.60
CA ILE A 89 -16.64 -13.33 4.32
C ILE A 89 -15.85 -12.31 3.48
N GLY A 90 -15.75 -12.57 2.19
CA GLY A 90 -15.04 -11.71 1.23
C GLY A 90 -15.85 -11.53 -0.05
N TYR A 91 -15.28 -10.85 -1.03
CA TYR A 91 -15.93 -10.61 -2.32
C TYR A 91 -16.33 -11.91 -3.05
N GLY A 92 -15.51 -12.95 -2.99
CA GLY A 92 -15.77 -14.24 -3.61
C GLY A 92 -16.74 -15.17 -2.85
N ASP A 93 -17.33 -14.72 -1.73
CA ASP A 93 -18.28 -15.56 -0.98
C ASP A 93 -19.64 -15.67 -1.73
N PRO A 94 -19.99 -16.85 -2.25
CA PRO A 94 -21.18 -17.03 -3.09
C PRO A 94 -22.50 -16.74 -2.35
N LEU A 95 -22.50 -16.76 -1.03
CA LEU A 95 -23.69 -16.46 -0.23
C LEU A 95 -23.92 -14.96 -0.04
N THR A 96 -22.87 -14.16 -0.10
CA THR A 96 -22.94 -12.71 0.11
C THR A 96 -22.86 -11.91 -1.18
N GLN A 97 -22.18 -12.42 -2.20
CA GLN A 97 -21.92 -11.75 -3.46
C GLN A 97 -23.19 -11.21 -4.15
N PRO A 98 -24.27 -12.00 -4.34
CA PRO A 98 -25.47 -11.50 -5.02
C PRO A 98 -26.16 -10.34 -4.29
N ALA A 99 -26.20 -10.41 -2.94
CA ALA A 99 -26.78 -9.36 -2.13
C ALA A 99 -25.90 -8.09 -2.15
N TYR A 100 -24.59 -8.26 -2.14
CA TYR A 100 -23.65 -7.12 -2.22
C TYR A 100 -23.76 -6.42 -3.56
N THR A 101 -23.71 -7.18 -4.66
CA THR A 101 -23.85 -6.62 -6.01
C THR A 101 -25.14 -5.80 -6.12
N LYS A 102 -26.28 -6.41 -5.73
CA LYS A 102 -27.57 -5.71 -5.80
C LYS A 102 -27.58 -4.42 -4.96
N LEU A 103 -27.19 -4.50 -3.69
CA LEU A 103 -27.21 -3.35 -2.79
C LEU A 103 -26.25 -2.25 -3.26
N LEU A 104 -25.07 -2.62 -3.78
CA LEU A 104 -24.10 -1.66 -4.29
C LEU A 104 -24.62 -0.96 -5.55
N THR A 105 -25.18 -1.69 -6.53
CA THR A 105 -25.74 -1.09 -7.74
C THR A 105 -26.93 -0.18 -7.43
N ASP A 106 -27.84 -0.59 -6.54
CA ASP A 106 -28.96 0.22 -6.07
C ASP A 106 -28.45 1.51 -5.38
N PHE A 107 -27.40 1.39 -4.56
CA PHE A 107 -26.77 2.53 -3.90
C PHE A 107 -26.16 3.50 -4.91
N LEU A 108 -25.35 3.03 -5.85
CA LEU A 108 -24.71 3.87 -6.87
C LEU A 108 -25.76 4.62 -7.69
N THR A 109 -26.82 3.93 -8.11
CA THR A 109 -27.95 4.54 -8.80
C THR A 109 -28.62 5.64 -7.97
N THR A 110 -28.85 5.39 -6.68
CA THR A 110 -29.44 6.36 -5.75
C THR A 110 -28.55 7.60 -5.56
N GLN A 111 -27.22 7.42 -5.65
CA GLN A 111 -26.24 8.50 -5.59
C GLN A 111 -26.09 9.26 -6.92
N GLY A 112 -26.81 8.83 -7.98
CA GLY A 112 -26.73 9.41 -9.32
C GLY A 112 -25.44 9.07 -10.05
N ILE A 113 -24.80 7.95 -9.71
CA ILE A 113 -23.58 7.45 -10.33
C ILE A 113 -23.98 6.46 -11.42
N ASN A 114 -23.75 6.84 -12.69
CA ASN A 114 -24.16 6.00 -13.83
C ASN A 114 -22.96 5.36 -14.53
N ASP A 115 -21.92 6.13 -14.82
CA ASP A 115 -20.74 5.68 -15.56
C ASP A 115 -19.46 6.17 -14.83
N PRO A 116 -19.11 5.60 -13.64
CA PRO A 116 -17.92 6.00 -12.92
C PRO A 116 -16.65 5.52 -13.60
N VAL A 117 -15.51 6.05 -13.19
CA VAL A 117 -14.23 5.36 -13.28
C VAL A 117 -14.26 4.23 -12.26
N LEU A 118 -14.19 2.98 -12.70
CA LEU A 118 -14.17 1.80 -11.85
C LEU A 118 -12.73 1.35 -11.62
N TRP A 119 -12.30 1.37 -10.36
CA TRP A 119 -10.93 1.06 -9.95
C TRP A 119 -10.90 -0.16 -9.04
N LEU A 120 -10.19 -1.21 -9.42
CA LEU A 120 -10.07 -2.43 -8.64
C LEU A 120 -8.66 -2.62 -8.11
N TYR A 121 -8.56 -2.92 -6.81
CA TYR A 121 -7.33 -3.35 -6.13
C TYR A 121 -7.27 -4.88 -5.95
N THR A 122 -8.31 -5.60 -6.32
CA THR A 122 -8.39 -7.06 -6.11
C THR A 122 -9.15 -7.76 -7.22
N PRO A 123 -8.59 -8.84 -7.78
CA PRO A 123 -9.29 -9.66 -8.76
C PRO A 123 -10.52 -10.40 -8.17
N MET A 124 -10.59 -10.55 -6.85
CA MET A 124 -11.75 -11.16 -6.18
C MET A 124 -13.03 -10.36 -6.38
N ALA A 125 -12.92 -9.10 -6.77
CA ALA A 125 -14.04 -8.22 -7.05
C ALA A 125 -14.43 -8.16 -8.54
N SER A 126 -13.85 -8.99 -9.42
CA SER A 126 -14.09 -8.93 -10.88
C SER A 126 -15.55 -9.12 -11.26
N GLU A 127 -16.37 -9.78 -10.45
CA GLU A 127 -17.80 -9.94 -10.71
C GLU A 127 -18.57 -8.62 -10.70
N PHE A 128 -18.09 -7.59 -9.97
CA PHE A 128 -18.69 -6.26 -10.01
C PHE A 128 -18.49 -5.53 -11.33
N VAL A 129 -17.43 -5.87 -12.09
CA VAL A 129 -17.13 -5.25 -13.38
C VAL A 129 -18.30 -5.37 -14.35
N SER A 130 -18.93 -6.56 -14.42
CA SER A 130 -20.10 -6.78 -15.28
C SER A 130 -21.39 -6.21 -14.71
N ALA A 131 -21.46 -5.94 -13.41
CA ALA A 131 -22.64 -5.47 -12.73
C ALA A 131 -22.73 -3.94 -12.61
N ILE A 132 -21.58 -3.24 -12.65
CA ILE A 132 -21.49 -1.80 -12.53
C ILE A 132 -21.15 -1.22 -13.90
N PRO A 133 -22.09 -0.50 -14.57
CA PRO A 133 -21.75 0.28 -15.75
C PRO A 133 -20.63 1.26 -15.42
N HIS A 134 -19.64 1.37 -16.29
CA HIS A 134 -18.45 2.21 -16.07
C HIS A 134 -17.90 2.73 -17.39
N LYS A 135 -17.30 3.90 -17.38
CA LYS A 135 -16.68 4.51 -18.58
C LYS A 135 -15.21 4.18 -18.73
N LEU A 136 -14.55 3.72 -17.67
CA LEU A 136 -13.16 3.29 -17.64
C LEU A 136 -12.97 2.27 -16.54
N LEU A 137 -12.30 1.16 -16.86
CA LEU A 137 -11.90 0.13 -15.91
C LEU A 137 -10.41 0.21 -15.64
N ILE A 138 -10.05 0.40 -14.37
CA ILE A 138 -8.67 0.42 -13.90
C ILE A 138 -8.41 -0.77 -13.00
N PHE A 139 -7.31 -1.48 -13.24
CA PHE A 139 -6.78 -2.48 -12.32
C PHE A 139 -5.44 -1.99 -11.75
N ASP A 140 -5.38 -1.71 -10.46
CA ASP A 140 -4.17 -1.29 -9.74
C ASP A 140 -3.60 -2.46 -8.95
N VAL A 141 -2.54 -3.07 -9.49
CA VAL A 141 -1.85 -4.24 -8.94
C VAL A 141 -0.76 -3.76 -8.00
N MET A 142 -1.08 -3.65 -6.72
CA MET A 142 -0.10 -3.28 -5.70
C MET A 142 0.68 -4.47 -5.15
N ASP A 143 0.09 -5.66 -5.17
CA ASP A 143 0.66 -6.93 -4.70
C ASP A 143 0.21 -8.08 -5.61
N GLN A 144 1.02 -9.13 -5.73
CA GLN A 144 0.59 -10.39 -6.36
C GLN A 144 -0.17 -11.23 -5.33
N LEU A 145 -1.48 -10.97 -5.21
CA LEU A 145 -2.32 -11.56 -4.16
C LEU A 145 -2.36 -13.09 -4.20
N SER A 146 -2.13 -13.71 -5.36
CA SER A 146 -2.08 -15.17 -5.52
C SER A 146 -0.89 -15.83 -4.84
N THR A 147 0.15 -15.07 -4.47
CA THR A 147 1.33 -15.60 -3.78
C THR A 147 1.18 -15.65 -2.26
N PHE A 148 0.11 -15.05 -1.72
CA PHE A 148 -0.12 -15.05 -0.29
C PHE A 148 -0.68 -16.40 0.18
N LYS A 149 -0.28 -16.82 1.38
CA LYS A 149 -0.77 -18.05 2.00
C LYS A 149 -2.30 -18.05 2.13
N GLY A 150 -2.94 -19.08 1.60
CA GLY A 150 -4.39 -19.22 1.63
C GLY A 150 -5.13 -18.50 0.50
N ALA A 151 -4.41 -17.99 -0.51
CA ALA A 151 -5.02 -17.43 -1.70
C ALA A 151 -5.92 -18.49 -2.41
N PRO A 152 -7.10 -18.10 -2.92
CA PRO A 152 -7.94 -18.99 -3.72
C PRO A 152 -7.20 -19.51 -4.96
N ALA A 153 -7.45 -20.76 -5.34
CA ALA A 153 -6.75 -21.39 -6.46
C ALA A 153 -7.06 -20.72 -7.83
N ASP A 154 -8.24 -20.11 -7.97
CA ASP A 154 -8.68 -19.40 -9.19
C ASP A 154 -8.19 -17.94 -9.24
N LEU A 155 -7.43 -17.49 -8.24
CA LEU A 155 -7.03 -16.09 -8.16
C LEU A 155 -6.04 -15.69 -9.25
N VAL A 156 -5.18 -16.60 -9.71
CA VAL A 156 -4.25 -16.36 -10.83
C VAL A 156 -5.04 -16.08 -12.12
N GLU A 157 -5.99 -16.94 -12.44
CA GLU A 157 -6.84 -16.80 -13.64
C GLU A 157 -7.68 -15.51 -13.58
N ARG A 158 -8.25 -15.19 -12.42
CA ARG A 158 -9.02 -13.94 -12.23
C ARG A 158 -8.14 -12.69 -12.40
N ASP A 159 -6.90 -12.74 -11.93
CA ASP A 159 -5.92 -11.65 -12.03
C ASP A 159 -5.51 -11.40 -13.49
N GLU A 160 -5.23 -12.47 -14.25
CA GLU A 160 -4.90 -12.39 -15.68
C GLU A 160 -6.09 -11.85 -16.49
N LEU A 161 -7.27 -12.42 -16.30
CA LEU A 161 -8.50 -11.99 -16.98
C LEU A 161 -8.87 -10.53 -16.67
N LEU A 162 -8.63 -10.07 -15.43
CA LEU A 162 -8.89 -8.69 -15.07
C LEU A 162 -7.86 -7.75 -15.72
N ALA A 163 -6.59 -8.15 -15.76
CA ALA A 163 -5.54 -7.40 -16.43
C ALA A 163 -5.82 -7.26 -17.95
N GLU A 164 -6.27 -8.34 -18.61
CA GLU A 164 -6.64 -8.32 -20.04
C GLU A 164 -7.85 -7.42 -20.32
N LYS A 165 -8.84 -7.39 -19.42
CA LYS A 165 -10.08 -6.64 -19.60
C LYS A 165 -9.99 -5.17 -19.21
N ALA A 166 -9.05 -4.80 -18.35
CA ALA A 166 -8.89 -3.44 -17.89
C ALA A 166 -8.50 -2.50 -19.03
N ASP A 167 -9.06 -1.30 -19.06
CA ASP A 167 -8.63 -0.24 -19.98
C ASP A 167 -7.25 0.28 -19.61
N VAL A 168 -6.93 0.27 -18.29
CA VAL A 168 -5.65 0.69 -17.73
C VAL A 168 -5.24 -0.26 -16.62
N VAL A 169 -3.97 -0.66 -16.63
CA VAL A 169 -3.34 -1.41 -15.53
C VAL A 169 -2.23 -0.56 -14.92
N PHE A 170 -2.33 -0.29 -13.61
CA PHE A 170 -1.23 0.27 -12.84
C PHE A 170 -0.54 -0.83 -12.05
N THR A 171 0.76 -0.74 -11.89
CA THR A 171 1.54 -1.74 -11.14
C THR A 171 2.44 -1.09 -10.11
N GLY A 172 2.45 -1.64 -8.90
CA GLY A 172 3.19 -1.11 -7.76
C GLY A 172 4.69 -1.48 -7.75
N GLY A 173 5.18 -2.23 -8.73
CA GLY A 173 6.56 -2.66 -8.80
C GLY A 173 6.97 -3.16 -10.18
N THR A 174 8.29 -3.27 -10.41
CA THR A 174 8.88 -3.65 -11.70
C THR A 174 8.56 -5.09 -12.09
N SER A 175 8.50 -6.00 -11.12
CA SER A 175 8.14 -7.40 -11.34
C SER A 175 6.69 -7.53 -11.77
N LEU A 176 5.77 -6.83 -11.11
CA LEU A 176 4.37 -6.76 -11.48
C LEU A 176 4.18 -6.16 -12.88
N TYR A 177 4.92 -5.10 -13.19
CA TYR A 177 4.88 -4.48 -14.51
C TYR A 177 5.26 -5.47 -15.63
N ARG A 178 6.34 -6.23 -15.45
CA ARG A 178 6.79 -7.22 -16.43
C ARG A 178 5.78 -8.33 -16.66
N ASP A 179 5.08 -8.73 -15.61
CA ASP A 179 4.08 -9.80 -15.69
C ASP A 179 2.78 -9.30 -16.32
N LYS A 180 2.37 -8.05 -16.10
CA LYS A 180 1.12 -7.49 -16.62
C LYS A 180 1.24 -6.85 -18.01
N ARG A 181 2.40 -6.31 -18.36
CA ARG A 181 2.62 -5.63 -19.64
C ARG A 181 2.32 -6.48 -20.89
N PRO A 182 2.64 -7.80 -20.92
CA PRO A 182 2.25 -8.68 -22.02
C PRO A 182 0.74 -8.90 -22.15
N LEU A 183 -0.01 -8.82 -21.04
CA LEU A 183 -1.46 -9.01 -21.00
C LEU A 183 -2.22 -7.73 -21.42
N ASN A 184 -1.65 -6.56 -21.12
CA ASN A 184 -2.30 -5.30 -21.41
C ASN A 184 -1.28 -4.23 -21.82
N MET A 185 -1.42 -3.68 -23.02
CA MET A 185 -0.54 -2.65 -23.58
C MET A 185 -0.65 -1.29 -22.86
N HIS A 186 -1.73 -1.06 -22.10
CA HIS A 186 -1.92 0.13 -21.27
C HIS A 186 -1.51 -0.13 -19.82
N THR A 187 -0.45 -0.92 -19.62
CA THR A 187 0.15 -1.14 -18.31
C THR A 187 1.23 -0.09 -18.03
N TYR A 188 1.16 0.53 -16.86
CA TYR A 188 2.06 1.59 -16.43
C TYR A 188 2.67 1.25 -15.07
N LEU A 189 3.98 1.52 -14.94
CA LEU A 189 4.72 1.30 -13.70
C LEU A 189 4.62 2.53 -12.79
N PHE A 190 4.02 2.35 -11.63
CA PHE A 190 3.98 3.33 -10.56
C PHE A 190 4.37 2.67 -9.24
N PRO A 191 5.65 2.64 -8.90
CA PRO A 191 6.10 2.20 -7.58
C PRO A 191 5.42 3.00 -6.47
N SER A 192 5.58 2.56 -5.24
CA SER A 192 5.09 3.32 -4.09
C SER A 192 5.73 4.71 -4.04
N GLY A 193 4.97 5.69 -3.55
CA GLY A 193 5.46 7.03 -3.32
C GLY A 193 5.83 7.27 -1.87
N VAL A 194 6.28 8.47 -1.57
CA VAL A 194 6.61 8.93 -0.22
C VAL A 194 6.01 10.31 0.06
N GLU A 195 5.71 10.58 1.32
CA GLU A 195 5.44 11.92 1.84
C GLU A 195 6.77 12.50 2.36
N THR A 196 7.53 13.15 1.47
CA THR A 196 8.86 13.68 1.80
C THR A 196 8.83 14.63 2.97
N ASP A 197 7.86 15.56 3.02
CA ASP A 197 7.71 16.52 4.12
C ASP A 197 7.44 15.85 5.47
N HIS A 198 6.90 14.64 5.47
CA HIS A 198 6.65 13.87 6.69
C HIS A 198 7.92 13.22 7.24
N PHE A 199 8.78 12.68 6.36
CA PHE A 199 9.96 11.93 6.78
C PHE A 199 11.25 12.75 6.77
N ALA A 200 11.38 13.79 5.95
CA ALA A 200 12.61 14.61 5.85
C ALA A 200 13.09 15.18 7.20
N PRO A 201 12.22 15.61 8.15
CA PRO A 201 12.69 16.06 9.47
C PRO A 201 13.47 15.00 10.24
N ALA A 202 13.27 13.69 9.95
CA ALA A 202 13.98 12.59 10.61
C ALA A 202 15.46 12.48 10.22
N SER A 203 15.95 13.27 9.26
CA SER A 203 17.38 13.44 9.01
C SER A 203 18.14 14.03 10.22
N HIS A 204 17.44 14.73 11.10
CA HIS A 204 18.00 15.35 12.29
C HIS A 204 17.30 14.88 13.56
N PRO A 205 17.96 14.05 14.41
CA PRO A 205 17.39 13.61 15.69
C PRO A 205 16.89 14.74 16.58
N SER A 206 17.54 15.91 16.51
CA SER A 206 17.15 17.10 17.29
C SER A 206 15.79 17.69 16.90
N ALA A 207 15.19 17.26 15.80
CA ALA A 207 13.83 17.67 15.39
C ALA A 207 12.73 16.97 16.21
N PHE A 208 13.07 15.93 16.97
CA PHE A 208 12.13 15.11 17.72
C PHE A 208 12.60 14.89 19.15
N GLU A 209 11.65 14.82 20.08
CA GLU A 209 11.91 14.20 21.37
C GLU A 209 12.16 12.70 21.15
N ARG A 210 13.13 12.14 21.88
CA ARG A 210 13.40 10.71 21.79
C ARG A 210 12.18 9.92 22.31
N PRO A 211 11.64 8.97 21.50
CA PRO A 211 10.56 8.12 21.97
C PRO A 211 10.91 7.41 23.29
N ALA A 212 9.96 7.40 24.24
CA ALA A 212 10.21 6.87 25.58
C ALA A 212 10.62 5.39 25.59
N ASP A 213 10.15 4.60 24.64
CA ASP A 213 10.51 3.19 24.48
C ASP A 213 11.84 2.96 23.72
N LEU A 214 12.48 4.02 23.25
CA LEU A 214 13.88 4.03 22.85
C LEU A 214 14.84 4.45 23.99
N GLU A 215 14.29 4.90 25.13
CA GLU A 215 15.13 5.21 26.29
C GLU A 215 15.89 3.97 26.77
N GLY A 216 17.20 4.11 26.98
CA GLY A 216 18.09 3.01 27.37
C GLY A 216 18.60 2.13 26.23
N ILE A 217 18.12 2.30 25.00
CA ILE A 217 18.70 1.65 23.81
C ILE A 217 19.78 2.58 23.24
N SER A 218 21.04 2.17 23.32
CA SER A 218 22.16 2.97 22.83
C SER A 218 22.39 2.81 21.32
N SER A 219 23.03 3.79 20.70
CA SER A 219 23.59 3.62 19.34
C SER A 219 24.74 2.59 19.35
N PRO A 220 24.98 1.90 18.21
CA PRO A 220 24.25 2.06 16.98
C PRO A 220 22.88 1.36 17.02
N ILE A 221 21.89 2.00 16.42
CA ILE A 221 20.52 1.46 16.25
C ILE A 221 20.29 1.10 14.81
N LEU A 222 20.10 -0.20 14.54
CA LEU A 222 19.68 -0.73 13.24
C LEU A 222 18.17 -0.84 13.24
N GLY A 223 17.49 0.01 12.49
CA GLY A 223 16.05 0.16 12.60
C GLY A 223 15.27 -0.38 11.43
N TYR A 224 14.10 -0.94 11.72
CA TYR A 224 13.05 -1.26 10.76
C TYR A 224 11.70 -0.82 11.32
N PHE A 225 10.86 -0.26 10.46
CA PHE A 225 9.44 -0.10 10.80
C PHE A 225 8.53 -0.70 9.72
N GLY A 226 7.45 -1.33 10.14
CA GLY A 226 6.46 -1.97 9.29
C GLY A 226 5.94 -3.27 9.88
N VAL A 227 5.11 -3.97 9.12
CA VAL A 227 4.58 -5.28 9.54
C VAL A 227 5.71 -6.30 9.62
N ILE A 228 5.79 -7.00 10.73
CA ILE A 228 6.70 -8.13 10.98
C ILE A 228 5.89 -9.40 10.68
N ASP A 229 6.14 -10.02 9.53
CA ASP A 229 5.42 -11.21 9.06
C ASP A 229 6.35 -12.23 8.39
N GLU A 230 5.76 -13.24 7.75
CA GLU A 230 6.47 -14.33 7.09
C GLU A 230 7.45 -13.90 6.00
N ARG A 231 7.43 -12.64 5.58
CA ARG A 231 8.36 -12.10 4.57
C ARG A 231 9.68 -11.62 5.16
N MET A 232 9.72 -11.40 6.47
CA MET A 232 10.95 -10.95 7.14
C MET A 232 11.93 -12.09 7.34
N ASP A 233 13.20 -11.85 7.08
CA ASP A 233 14.29 -12.80 7.34
C ASP A 233 14.69 -12.73 8.82
N LEU A 234 13.96 -13.50 9.64
CA LEU A 234 14.17 -13.54 11.08
C LEU A 234 15.51 -14.22 11.43
N ASP A 235 15.96 -15.17 10.61
CA ASP A 235 17.24 -15.86 10.81
C ASP A 235 18.42 -14.92 10.55
N LEU A 236 18.32 -14.05 9.54
CA LEU A 236 19.28 -12.98 9.29
C LEU A 236 19.38 -12.03 10.49
N LEU A 237 18.23 -11.57 11.02
CA LEU A 237 18.21 -10.68 12.18
C LEU A 237 18.82 -11.33 13.43
N ALA A 238 18.55 -12.64 13.64
CA ALA A 238 19.14 -13.40 14.74
C ALA A 238 20.68 -13.47 14.59
N GLN A 239 21.19 -13.75 13.39
CA GLN A 239 22.62 -13.81 13.11
C GLN A 239 23.29 -12.44 13.32
N VAL A 240 22.67 -11.35 12.87
CA VAL A 240 23.18 -9.98 13.11
C VAL A 240 23.26 -9.70 14.61
N ALA A 241 22.20 -10.01 15.36
CA ALA A 241 22.14 -9.79 16.80
C ALA A 241 23.19 -10.60 17.58
N GLU A 242 23.42 -11.86 17.20
CA GLU A 242 24.40 -12.74 17.82
C GLU A 242 25.83 -12.29 17.56
N ARG A 243 26.13 -11.88 16.33
CA ARG A 243 27.51 -11.55 15.90
C ARG A 243 27.93 -10.14 16.34
N HIS A 244 26.99 -9.24 16.53
CA HIS A 244 27.21 -7.89 16.98
C HIS A 244 26.32 -7.54 18.19
N PRO A 245 26.70 -8.02 19.38
CA PRO A 245 25.92 -7.77 20.60
C PRO A 245 25.97 -6.29 21.04
N ASP A 246 26.84 -5.51 20.47
CA ASP A 246 26.98 -4.05 20.64
C ASP A 246 26.05 -3.25 19.72
N TRP A 247 25.44 -3.86 18.70
CA TRP A 247 24.43 -3.21 17.87
C TRP A 247 23.02 -3.49 18.40
N ASN A 248 22.18 -2.48 18.43
CA ASN A 248 20.79 -2.62 18.83
C ASN A 248 19.90 -2.70 17.58
N ILE A 249 19.16 -3.79 17.43
CA ILE A 249 18.19 -3.96 16.35
C ILE A 249 16.81 -3.59 16.87
N VAL A 250 16.20 -2.57 16.29
CA VAL A 250 14.90 -2.04 16.70
C VAL A 250 13.85 -2.28 15.61
N LEU A 251 12.82 -3.06 15.96
CA LEU A 251 11.72 -3.41 15.07
C LEU A 251 10.43 -2.75 15.55
N VAL A 252 9.90 -1.82 14.75
CA VAL A 252 8.69 -1.05 15.04
C VAL A 252 7.56 -1.53 14.15
N GLY A 253 6.50 -2.09 14.73
CA GLY A 253 5.30 -2.50 14.00
C GLY A 253 4.61 -3.73 14.58
N PRO A 254 3.43 -4.08 14.03
CA PRO A 254 2.69 -5.24 14.48
C PRO A 254 3.32 -6.55 13.96
N VAL A 255 3.26 -7.60 14.79
CA VAL A 255 3.56 -8.97 14.38
C VAL A 255 2.27 -9.58 13.84
N LEU A 256 2.25 -9.96 12.57
CA LEU A 256 1.07 -10.52 11.89
C LEU A 256 1.45 -11.79 11.12
N LYS A 257 0.51 -12.71 11.00
CA LYS A 257 0.60 -13.96 10.22
C LYS A 257 1.68 -14.97 10.68
N ILE A 258 2.49 -14.64 11.65
CA ILE A 258 3.47 -15.51 12.31
C ILE A 258 3.17 -15.58 13.80
N ASP A 259 3.59 -16.67 14.44
CA ASP A 259 3.50 -16.78 15.90
C ASP A 259 4.61 -15.95 16.55
N ALA A 260 4.23 -15.08 17.47
CA ALA A 260 5.17 -14.26 18.23
C ALA A 260 6.20 -15.12 19.02
N ALA A 261 5.85 -16.36 19.36
CA ALA A 261 6.77 -17.31 20.00
C ALA A 261 7.95 -17.73 19.09
N ASN A 262 7.83 -17.55 17.77
CA ASN A 262 8.88 -17.87 16.81
C ASN A 262 9.82 -16.69 16.54
N LEU A 263 9.57 -15.51 17.15
CA LEU A 263 10.46 -14.37 17.00
C LEU A 263 11.80 -14.65 17.69
N PRO A 264 12.94 -14.36 17.06
CA PRO A 264 14.25 -14.47 17.69
C PRO A 264 14.33 -13.57 18.91
N GLN A 265 14.96 -14.07 19.97
CA GLN A 265 15.14 -13.35 21.23
C GLN A 265 16.62 -13.14 21.47
N ALA A 266 17.03 -11.89 21.61
CA ALA A 266 18.38 -11.51 22.01
C ALA A 266 18.33 -10.23 22.86
N PRO A 267 19.30 -9.99 23.76
CA PRO A 267 19.30 -8.79 24.60
C PRO A 267 19.32 -7.47 23.84
N ASN A 268 19.83 -7.49 22.60
CA ASN A 268 19.99 -6.36 21.69
C ASN A 268 18.96 -6.35 20.54
N LEU A 269 17.90 -7.18 20.63
CA LEU A 269 16.82 -7.23 19.65
C LEU A 269 15.50 -6.77 20.30
N HIS A 270 14.99 -5.62 19.86
CA HIS A 270 13.91 -4.89 20.49
C HIS A 270 12.67 -4.83 19.59
N TYR A 271 11.51 -5.31 20.09
CA TYR A 271 10.21 -5.25 19.42
C TYR A 271 9.34 -4.19 20.09
N LEU A 272 9.14 -3.04 19.46
CA LEU A 272 8.46 -1.90 20.05
C LEU A 272 6.95 -1.86 19.76
N GLY A 273 6.43 -2.86 19.03
CA GLY A 273 5.02 -2.93 18.67
C GLY A 273 4.56 -1.84 17.69
N ILE A 274 3.23 -1.75 17.51
CA ILE A 274 2.62 -0.82 16.57
C ILE A 274 2.76 0.63 17.03
N LYS A 275 3.04 1.52 16.06
CA LYS A 275 3.05 2.98 16.24
C LYS A 275 2.16 3.61 15.18
N GLU A 276 1.59 4.77 15.52
CA GLU A 276 0.85 5.56 14.56
C GLU A 276 1.79 6.13 13.47
N TYR A 277 1.26 6.32 12.26
CA TYR A 277 2.06 6.82 11.13
C TYR A 277 2.78 8.14 11.44
N VAL A 278 2.10 9.03 12.17
CA VAL A 278 2.66 10.33 12.58
C VAL A 278 3.86 10.22 13.52
N GLU A 279 4.01 9.10 14.23
CA GLU A 279 5.11 8.86 15.16
C GLU A 279 6.37 8.31 14.47
N LEU A 280 6.22 7.67 13.30
CA LEU A 280 7.33 6.96 12.63
C LEU A 280 8.56 7.81 12.35
N PRO A 281 8.46 9.11 11.97
CA PRO A 281 9.64 9.94 11.79
C PRO A 281 10.48 10.11 13.06
N ALA A 282 9.85 10.14 14.25
CA ALA A 282 10.57 10.24 15.51
C ALA A 282 11.42 9.00 15.80
N TYR A 283 10.95 7.80 15.44
CA TYR A 283 11.75 6.56 15.51
C TYR A 283 12.86 6.55 14.47
N LEU A 284 12.52 6.89 13.23
CA LEU A 284 13.48 6.94 12.12
C LEU A 284 14.64 7.88 12.40
N ALA A 285 14.38 9.00 13.06
CA ALA A 285 15.41 9.98 13.41
C ALA A 285 16.57 9.37 14.21
N TYR A 286 16.28 8.37 15.04
CA TYR A 286 17.27 7.70 15.89
C TYR A 286 17.84 6.40 15.30
N PHE A 287 17.46 6.01 14.08
CA PHE A 287 18.12 4.92 13.38
C PHE A 287 19.45 5.39 12.81
N ASP A 288 20.53 4.68 13.13
CA ASP A 288 21.85 4.91 12.54
C ASP A 288 21.93 4.25 11.15
N VAL A 289 21.29 3.07 10.99
CA VAL A 289 21.11 2.39 9.72
C VAL A 289 19.68 1.86 9.62
N ALA A 290 19.03 2.08 8.49
CA ALA A 290 17.69 1.53 8.21
C ALA A 290 17.82 0.19 7.48
N LEU A 291 17.02 -0.80 7.90
CA LEU A 291 17.09 -2.15 7.38
C LEU A 291 15.91 -2.50 6.49
N ILE A 292 16.16 -3.29 5.44
CA ILE A 292 15.15 -3.95 4.61
C ILE A 292 15.47 -5.45 4.57
N PRO A 293 15.23 -6.19 5.68
CA PRO A 293 15.69 -7.55 5.89
C PRO A 293 14.63 -8.56 5.47
N PHE A 294 14.25 -8.62 4.19
CA PHE A 294 13.24 -9.55 3.71
C PHE A 294 13.86 -10.84 3.15
N MET A 295 13.18 -11.97 3.38
CA MET A 295 13.51 -13.26 2.75
C MET A 295 13.34 -13.19 1.25
N LEU A 296 14.14 -13.95 0.51
CA LEU A 296 13.90 -14.19 -0.91
C LEU A 296 12.91 -15.36 -1.07
N SER A 297 11.71 -15.08 -1.48
CA SER A 297 10.61 -16.03 -1.65
C SER A 297 9.71 -15.61 -2.81
N GLU A 298 8.76 -16.45 -3.20
CA GLU A 298 7.76 -16.07 -4.20
C GLU A 298 6.93 -14.86 -3.74
N ALA A 299 6.63 -14.74 -2.44
CA ALA A 299 5.89 -13.60 -1.90
C ALA A 299 6.69 -12.29 -1.97
N THR A 300 8.02 -12.35 -1.82
CA THR A 300 8.89 -11.17 -1.87
C THR A 300 9.40 -10.86 -3.28
N ARG A 301 9.20 -11.75 -4.25
CA ARG A 301 9.52 -11.52 -5.66
C ARG A 301 8.83 -10.27 -6.21
N TYR A 302 7.63 -9.99 -5.74
CA TYR A 302 6.79 -8.86 -6.18
C TYR A 302 6.79 -7.70 -5.18
N LEU A 303 7.62 -7.78 -4.15
CA LEU A 303 7.68 -6.76 -3.11
C LEU A 303 8.41 -5.52 -3.62
N SER A 304 7.73 -4.38 -3.56
CA SER A 304 8.31 -3.05 -3.75
C SER A 304 8.23 -2.27 -2.42
N PRO A 305 9.28 -2.29 -1.59
CA PRO A 305 9.19 -1.77 -0.23
C PRO A 305 9.05 -0.23 -0.22
N THR A 306 7.91 0.25 0.26
CA THR A 306 7.64 1.70 0.45
C THR A 306 8.68 2.35 1.36
N LYS A 307 9.16 1.58 2.33
CA LYS A 307 10.15 2.01 3.33
C LYS A 307 11.44 2.53 2.75
N THR A 308 11.83 2.04 1.57
CA THR A 308 13.03 2.52 0.89
C THR A 308 13.00 4.03 0.69
N LEU A 309 11.88 4.55 0.15
CA LEU A 309 11.72 5.97 -0.07
C LEU A 309 11.52 6.77 1.23
N GLU A 310 10.86 6.16 2.23
CA GLU A 310 10.67 6.76 3.55
C GLU A 310 12.02 6.95 4.27
N TYR A 311 12.92 5.96 4.18
CA TYR A 311 14.27 6.03 4.73
C TYR A 311 15.17 7.00 3.95
N LEU A 312 15.08 6.99 2.61
CA LEU A 312 15.79 7.95 1.76
C LEU A 312 15.37 9.39 2.05
N ALA A 313 14.07 9.65 2.30
CA ALA A 313 13.58 10.98 2.63
C ALA A 313 14.17 11.52 3.94
N ALA A 314 14.63 10.65 4.83
CA ALA A 314 15.35 10.99 6.05
C ALA A 314 16.88 10.90 5.89
N HIS A 315 17.39 10.69 4.68
CA HIS A 315 18.81 10.50 4.39
C HIS A 315 19.49 9.44 5.27
N LYS A 316 18.75 8.35 5.57
CA LYS A 316 19.31 7.26 6.36
C LYS A 316 20.07 6.28 5.47
N PRO A 317 21.28 5.84 5.88
CA PRO A 317 21.93 4.71 5.23
C PRO A 317 21.01 3.50 5.25
N ILE A 318 20.85 2.81 4.10
CA ILE A 318 19.93 1.68 3.96
C ILE A 318 20.71 0.43 3.58
N VAL A 319 20.47 -0.67 4.32
CA VAL A 319 20.97 -1.99 3.96
C VAL A 319 19.79 -2.93 3.71
N SER A 320 19.78 -3.53 2.53
CA SER A 320 18.71 -4.41 2.06
C SER A 320 19.22 -5.78 1.65
N THR A 321 18.43 -6.81 1.88
CA THR A 321 18.56 -8.07 1.14
C THR A 321 18.27 -7.82 -0.35
N PRO A 322 18.65 -8.75 -1.27
CA PRO A 322 18.63 -8.47 -2.70
C PRO A 322 17.21 -8.56 -3.30
N ILE A 323 16.30 -7.76 -2.76
CA ILE A 323 14.94 -7.59 -3.29
C ILE A 323 15.02 -6.95 -4.66
N LYS A 324 14.38 -7.57 -5.65
CA LYS A 324 14.51 -7.21 -7.06
C LYS A 324 14.16 -5.74 -7.33
N ASP A 325 13.04 -5.26 -6.79
CA ASP A 325 12.63 -3.87 -6.98
C ASP A 325 13.57 -2.88 -6.28
N VAL A 326 14.19 -3.26 -5.15
CA VAL A 326 15.22 -2.44 -4.50
C VAL A 326 16.44 -2.31 -5.39
N ILE A 327 16.90 -3.42 -5.98
CA ILE A 327 18.06 -3.42 -6.89
C ILE A 327 17.78 -2.54 -8.12
N GLU A 328 16.61 -2.72 -8.74
CA GLU A 328 16.30 -2.09 -10.02
C GLU A 328 15.94 -0.61 -9.91
N LEU A 329 15.25 -0.21 -8.84
CA LEU A 329 14.79 1.17 -8.65
C LEU A 329 15.74 2.01 -7.79
N TYR A 330 16.46 1.39 -6.84
CA TYR A 330 17.19 2.10 -5.79
C TYR A 330 18.62 1.59 -5.58
N GLY A 331 19.11 0.67 -6.43
CA GLY A 331 20.44 0.05 -6.25
C GLY A 331 21.62 1.02 -6.29
N ASP A 332 21.41 2.24 -6.80
CA ASP A 332 22.42 3.32 -6.81
C ASP A 332 22.53 4.06 -5.46
N VAL A 333 21.56 3.90 -4.57
CA VAL A 333 21.44 4.63 -3.29
C VAL A 333 21.15 3.72 -2.09
N VAL A 334 20.98 2.41 -2.32
CA VAL A 334 20.76 1.40 -1.29
C VAL A 334 21.88 0.37 -1.34
N ARG A 335 22.43 0.01 -0.18
CA ARG A 335 23.40 -1.06 -0.06
C ARG A 335 22.67 -2.41 -0.10
N VAL A 336 22.97 -3.21 -1.11
CA VAL A 336 22.33 -4.52 -1.30
C VAL A 336 23.32 -5.62 -0.92
N ALA A 337 22.87 -6.58 -0.11
CA ALA A 337 23.65 -7.73 0.34
C ALA A 337 22.99 -9.05 -0.05
N HIS A 338 23.77 -10.00 -0.56
CA HIS A 338 23.28 -11.29 -1.06
C HIS A 338 23.44 -12.43 -0.04
N THR A 339 24.23 -12.23 0.99
CA THR A 339 24.46 -13.20 2.07
C THR A 339 24.40 -12.51 3.43
N PRO A 340 24.18 -13.25 4.53
CA PRO A 340 24.26 -12.67 5.88
C PRO A 340 25.61 -12.01 6.18
N ASP A 341 26.72 -12.58 5.70
CA ASP A 341 28.05 -11.99 5.88
C ASP A 341 28.20 -10.67 5.15
N GLU A 342 27.70 -10.59 3.90
CA GLU A 342 27.66 -9.34 3.15
C GLU A 342 26.73 -8.32 3.83
N PHE A 343 25.59 -8.76 4.38
CA PHE A 343 24.65 -7.87 5.06
C PHE A 343 25.31 -7.18 6.26
N ILE A 344 26.00 -7.95 7.11
CA ILE A 344 26.75 -7.43 8.23
C ILE A 344 27.86 -6.48 7.76
N ALA A 345 28.64 -6.88 6.76
CA ALA A 345 29.70 -6.03 6.21
C ALA A 345 29.15 -4.71 5.64
N GLN A 346 27.98 -4.73 4.99
CA GLN A 346 27.34 -3.51 4.49
C GLN A 346 26.81 -2.62 5.63
N VAL A 347 26.36 -3.20 6.74
CA VAL A 347 26.00 -2.45 7.95
C VAL A 347 27.23 -1.80 8.58
N GLU A 348 28.36 -2.54 8.70
CA GLU A 348 29.62 -1.98 9.20
C GLU A 348 30.07 -0.77 8.38
N VAL A 349 30.04 -0.90 7.03
CA VAL A 349 30.36 0.22 6.14
C VAL A 349 29.39 1.39 6.35
N ALA A 350 28.09 1.13 6.47
CA ALA A 350 27.08 2.15 6.67
C ALA A 350 27.24 2.91 8.00
N LEU A 351 27.75 2.24 9.04
CA LEU A 351 28.02 2.85 10.35
C LEU A 351 29.34 3.65 10.35
N ASP A 352 30.29 3.29 9.49
CA ASP A 352 31.61 3.92 9.44
C ASP A 352 31.65 5.15 8.50
N GLU A 353 30.59 5.36 7.70
CA GLU A 353 30.52 6.46 6.76
C GLU A 353 30.48 7.83 7.46
N THR A 354 31.66 8.42 7.58
CA THR A 354 31.86 9.86 7.86
C THR A 354 31.74 10.70 6.58
N GLU A 355 31.59 10.08 5.41
CA GLU A 355 31.44 10.77 4.13
C GLU A 355 30.07 11.45 4.06
N VAL A 356 30.09 12.70 3.66
CA VAL A 356 28.89 13.42 3.21
C VAL A 356 28.30 12.65 2.04
N LEU A 357 27.27 11.83 2.30
CA LEU A 357 26.53 11.14 1.26
C LEU A 357 26.10 12.19 0.23
N ASN A 358 26.38 11.90 -1.05
CA ASN A 358 25.90 12.77 -2.12
C ASN A 358 24.39 12.54 -2.28
N HIS A 359 23.61 13.31 -1.55
CA HIS A 359 22.13 13.23 -1.55
C HIS A 359 21.49 13.63 -2.89
N ASP A 360 22.25 14.15 -3.87
CA ASP A 360 21.71 14.56 -5.17
C ASP A 360 20.96 13.43 -5.92
N LYS A 361 21.38 12.16 -5.74
CA LYS A 361 20.69 11.01 -6.36
C LYS A 361 19.41 10.68 -5.62
N GLU A 362 19.45 10.72 -4.28
CA GLU A 362 18.29 10.49 -3.41
C GLU A 362 17.23 11.56 -3.68
N ASP A 363 17.62 12.83 -3.69
CA ASP A 363 16.72 13.97 -3.93
C ASP A 363 16.06 13.89 -5.33
N ARG A 364 16.79 13.44 -6.34
CA ARG A 364 16.20 13.19 -7.67
C ARG A 364 15.15 12.08 -7.62
N LEU A 365 15.41 10.97 -6.95
CA LEU A 365 14.45 9.90 -6.79
C LEU A 365 13.22 10.38 -6.00
N LEU A 366 13.43 11.09 -4.89
CA LEU A 366 12.38 11.63 -4.05
C LEU A 366 11.51 12.64 -4.80
N SER A 367 12.11 13.48 -5.66
CA SER A 367 11.35 14.44 -6.47
C SER A 367 10.39 13.77 -7.46
N VAL A 368 10.69 12.56 -7.94
CA VAL A 368 9.85 11.79 -8.87
C VAL A 368 8.80 10.99 -8.13
N TYR A 369 9.18 10.31 -7.05
CA TYR A 369 8.34 9.33 -6.35
C TYR A 369 7.57 9.92 -5.16
N THR A 370 7.11 11.16 -5.24
CA THR A 370 6.12 11.67 -4.27
C THR A 370 4.74 11.11 -4.58
N TRP A 371 3.91 10.89 -3.56
CA TRP A 371 2.52 10.49 -3.77
C TRP A 371 1.71 11.51 -4.58
N ASP A 372 2.05 12.80 -4.48
CA ASP A 372 1.38 13.86 -5.25
C ASP A 372 1.71 13.75 -6.74
N ASN A 373 2.97 13.53 -7.12
CA ASN A 373 3.37 13.32 -8.51
C ASN A 373 2.75 12.04 -9.09
N ILE A 374 2.80 10.93 -8.34
CA ILE A 374 2.22 9.65 -8.78
C ILE A 374 0.71 9.81 -9.02
N ALA A 375 -0.02 10.42 -8.08
CA ALA A 375 -1.46 10.64 -8.23
C ALA A 375 -1.78 11.57 -9.41
N GLN A 376 -0.96 12.59 -9.65
CA GLN A 376 -1.12 13.50 -10.79
C GLN A 376 -0.87 12.79 -12.12
N GLU A 377 0.20 12.00 -12.24
CA GLU A 377 0.50 11.23 -13.46
C GLU A 377 -0.60 10.18 -13.75
N MET A 378 -1.06 9.47 -12.72
CA MET A 378 -2.20 8.55 -12.86
C MET A 378 -3.46 9.29 -13.30
N HIS A 379 -3.74 10.47 -12.74
CA HIS A 379 -4.87 11.30 -13.17
C HIS A 379 -4.74 11.69 -14.65
N ASN A 380 -3.55 12.11 -15.10
CA ASN A 380 -3.30 12.48 -16.49
C ASN A 380 -3.56 11.30 -17.45
N ILE A 381 -3.14 10.08 -17.08
CA ILE A 381 -3.41 8.86 -17.86
C ILE A 381 -4.91 8.58 -17.91
N ILE A 382 -5.62 8.67 -16.81
CA ILE A 382 -7.08 8.49 -16.74
C ILE A 382 -7.77 9.47 -17.68
N GLN A 383 -7.42 10.75 -17.62
CA GLN A 383 -8.02 11.77 -18.48
C GLN A 383 -7.73 11.52 -19.96
N ALA A 384 -6.50 11.11 -20.31
CA ALA A 384 -6.13 10.76 -21.68
C ALA A 384 -6.97 9.58 -22.23
N GLN A 385 -7.19 8.54 -21.42
CA GLN A 385 -8.00 7.39 -21.82
C GLN A 385 -9.49 7.77 -21.97
N LEU A 386 -10.03 8.58 -21.05
CA LEU A 386 -11.42 9.06 -21.14
C LEU A 386 -11.64 9.91 -22.41
N LEU A 387 -10.68 10.74 -22.78
CA LEU A 387 -10.73 11.53 -24.02
C LEU A 387 -10.65 10.65 -25.27
N ALA A 388 -9.81 9.61 -25.25
CA ALA A 388 -9.68 8.66 -26.36
C ALA A 388 -10.93 7.80 -26.57
N ALA A 389 -11.65 7.46 -25.50
CA ALA A 389 -12.90 6.71 -25.55
C ALA A 389 -14.13 7.55 -25.95
N SER A 390 -14.03 8.89 -25.88
CA SER A 390 -15.12 9.78 -26.28
C SER A 390 -15.25 9.79 -27.82
N PRO A 391 -16.43 9.55 -28.41
CA PRO A 391 -16.61 9.61 -29.84
C PRO A 391 -16.31 11.04 -30.33
N VAL A 392 -15.41 11.18 -31.29
CA VAL A 392 -15.16 12.45 -31.98
C VAL A 392 -16.48 12.95 -32.55
N GLN A 393 -17.05 14.00 -31.97
CA GLN A 393 -18.15 14.73 -32.62
C GLN A 393 -17.54 15.40 -33.86
N VAL A 394 -17.61 14.70 -35.00
CA VAL A 394 -17.39 15.34 -36.30
C VAL A 394 -18.60 16.26 -36.51
N THR A 395 -18.39 17.53 -36.23
CA THR A 395 -19.34 18.59 -36.63
C THR A 395 -19.20 18.68 -38.16
N VAL A 396 -20.24 18.19 -38.88
CA VAL A 396 -20.40 18.35 -40.34
C VAL A 396 -21.04 19.70 -40.61
#